data_4735903c7a2d837d464ff40e6f51eb02
#
_entry.id   4735903c7a2d837d464ff40e6f51eb02
#
_cell.length_a   1.000
_cell.length_b   1.000
_cell.length_c   1.000
_cell.angle_alpha   90.00
_cell.angle_beta   90.00
_cell.angle_gamma   90.00
#
_symmetry.space_group_name_H-M   'P 1'
#
loop_
_entity.id
_entity.type
_entity.pdbx_description
1 polymer ?
#
loop_
_entity_poly.entity_id
_entity_poly.type
_entity_poly.pdbx_seq_one_letter_code
_entity_poly.pdbx_strand_id
1 'polypeptide(L)'
;MGVFLEQLINGLTIGSFYALIALGYSMVYGVLKLINFAHGDFFTLGSYIGYTLLVFGVSLVTAHFGLWGGLAAALVVAAAGVALVGIVVERVAYRPIYPAGRLPAVVSALGASIVLQNAIMVIWGPRYQAYPAALIPNAHLQIGNIHITLLQILILVLSFVLMGILYTVIQRTTFGAAVRASALDRDTASLMGINFNRIIFFIFTLGPALGAMAGVMVGMYYRQISFVMGWNYGLKAFTATILGGIGNLPGAMFGGLILGVLEMFGAAYISAAWKDVFVFLILILVLIFRPTGLFGEKVAEKV
;
A
#
# COMPACT_ATOMS: atom_id res chain seq x y z
N MET A 1 14.11 27.67 -6.06
CA MET A 1 12.96 27.07 -6.74
C MET A 1 13.24 25.63 -7.19
N GLY A 2 14.39 25.29 -7.79
CA GLY A 2 14.70 23.91 -8.23
C GLY A 2 14.59 22.87 -7.11
N VAL A 3 15.27 23.09 -5.99
CA VAL A 3 15.23 22.17 -4.83
C VAL A 3 13.81 21.95 -4.29
N PHE A 4 12.98 22.99 -4.23
CA PHE A 4 11.59 22.85 -3.79
C PHE A 4 10.79 21.92 -4.70
N LEU A 5 10.90 22.07 -6.02
CA LEU A 5 10.21 21.24 -6.99
C LEU A 5 10.74 19.79 -6.98
N GLU A 6 12.05 19.60 -6.82
CA GLU A 6 12.63 18.25 -6.66
C GLU A 6 12.10 17.57 -5.41
N GLN A 7 12.04 18.26 -4.28
CA GLN A 7 11.48 17.71 -3.03
C GLN A 7 9.97 17.44 -3.14
N LEU A 8 9.24 18.26 -3.88
CA LEU A 8 7.82 18.01 -4.14
C LEU A 8 7.63 16.71 -4.95
N ILE A 9 8.42 16.53 -6.02
CA ILE A 9 8.38 15.31 -6.86
C ILE A 9 8.78 14.08 -6.03
N ASN A 10 9.85 14.19 -5.26
CA ASN A 10 10.29 13.12 -4.35
C ASN A 10 9.19 12.78 -3.34
N GLY A 11 8.56 13.80 -2.74
CA GLY A 11 7.47 13.65 -1.80
C GLY A 11 6.23 13.00 -2.41
N LEU A 12 5.85 13.39 -3.62
CA LEU A 12 4.76 12.75 -4.37
C LEU A 12 5.09 11.30 -4.72
N THR A 13 6.35 11.00 -5.09
CA THR A 13 6.80 9.63 -5.39
C THR A 13 6.67 8.74 -4.15
N ILE A 14 7.19 9.18 -3.00
CA ILE A 14 7.08 8.43 -1.73
C ILE A 14 5.63 8.38 -1.26
N GLY A 15 4.91 9.48 -1.37
CA GLY A 15 3.50 9.56 -1.03
C GLY A 15 2.62 8.65 -1.86
N SER A 16 3.00 8.37 -3.12
CA SER A 16 2.28 7.42 -3.96
C SER A 16 2.40 5.98 -3.46
N PHE A 17 3.54 5.59 -2.87
CA PHE A 17 3.68 4.29 -2.21
C PHE A 17 2.77 4.20 -1.00
N TYR A 18 2.79 5.23 -0.14
CA TYR A 18 1.90 5.27 1.02
C TYR A 18 0.43 5.25 0.62
N ALA A 19 0.05 5.96 -0.44
CA ALA A 19 -1.31 5.99 -0.95
C ALA A 19 -1.80 4.61 -1.41
N LEU A 20 -0.97 3.86 -2.15
CA LEU A 20 -1.31 2.51 -2.62
C LEU A 20 -1.50 1.53 -1.45
N ILE A 21 -0.63 1.58 -0.44
CA ILE A 21 -0.75 0.74 0.76
C ILE A 21 -1.95 1.19 1.58
N ALA A 22 -2.15 2.50 1.75
CA ALA A 22 -3.27 3.09 2.50
C ALA A 22 -4.63 2.73 1.91
N LEU A 23 -4.74 2.60 0.59
CA LEU A 23 -5.94 2.10 -0.08
C LEU A 23 -6.31 0.70 0.39
N GLY A 24 -5.33 -0.21 0.51
CA GLY A 24 -5.56 -1.55 1.02
C GLY A 24 -6.04 -1.55 2.48
N TYR A 25 -5.43 -0.73 3.34
CA TYR A 25 -5.92 -0.53 4.72
C TYR A 25 -7.35 0.02 4.73
N SER A 26 -7.63 1.04 3.92
CA SER A 26 -8.92 1.69 3.85
C SER A 26 -10.03 0.75 3.37
N MET A 27 -9.72 -0.14 2.41
CA MET A 27 -10.66 -1.16 1.93
C MET A 27 -11.01 -2.17 3.03
N VAL A 28 -10.01 -2.71 3.73
CA VAL A 28 -10.23 -3.68 4.80
C VAL A 28 -11.00 -3.03 5.94
N TYR A 29 -10.56 -1.87 6.41
CA TYR A 29 -11.21 -1.17 7.51
C TYR A 29 -12.63 -0.70 7.15
N GLY A 30 -12.83 -0.23 5.93
CA GLY A 30 -14.13 0.24 5.46
C GLY A 30 -15.23 -0.82 5.65
N VAL A 31 -14.92 -2.08 5.35
CA VAL A 31 -15.91 -3.17 5.38
C VAL A 31 -15.88 -3.96 6.69
N LEU A 32 -14.69 -4.27 7.20
CA LEU A 32 -14.54 -5.13 8.39
C LEU A 32 -14.47 -4.35 9.70
N LYS A 33 -14.23 -3.03 9.64
CA LYS A 33 -13.94 -2.17 10.80
C LYS A 33 -12.79 -2.69 11.67
N LEU A 34 -11.84 -3.39 11.03
CA LEU A 34 -10.64 -3.99 11.61
C LEU A 34 -9.39 -3.49 10.90
N ILE A 35 -8.31 -3.33 11.65
CA ILE A 35 -7.00 -2.98 11.10
C ILE A 35 -6.27 -4.27 10.74
N ASN A 36 -5.82 -4.36 9.49
CA ASN A 36 -5.01 -5.49 9.02
C ASN A 36 -3.51 -5.18 9.21
N PHE A 37 -2.93 -5.56 10.33
CA PHE A 37 -1.51 -5.34 10.60
C PHE A 37 -0.58 -6.14 9.66
N ALA A 38 -1.04 -7.24 9.06
CA ALA A 38 -0.27 -7.98 8.06
C ALA A 38 -0.16 -7.26 6.71
N HIS A 39 -0.85 -6.11 6.53
CA HIS A 39 -0.88 -5.42 5.23
C HIS A 39 0.48 -4.88 4.80
N GLY A 40 1.31 -4.41 5.74
CA GLY A 40 2.69 -4.02 5.47
C GLY A 40 3.57 -5.18 5.00
N ASP A 41 3.30 -6.41 5.48
CA ASP A 41 4.08 -7.58 5.08
C ASP A 41 3.70 -8.09 3.69
N PHE A 42 2.47 -7.86 3.23
CA PHE A 42 2.09 -8.08 1.83
C PHE A 42 2.90 -7.16 0.89
N PHE A 43 3.11 -5.92 1.27
CA PHE A 43 4.00 -5.01 0.55
C PHE A 43 5.44 -5.55 0.50
N THR A 44 5.97 -6.02 1.62
CA THR A 44 7.31 -6.62 1.67
C THR A 44 7.38 -7.88 0.82
N LEU A 45 6.42 -8.79 0.95
CA LEU A 45 6.38 -10.02 0.16
C LEU A 45 6.35 -9.71 -1.34
N GLY A 46 5.57 -8.71 -1.75
CA GLY A 46 5.52 -8.25 -3.14
C GLY A 46 6.89 -7.81 -3.66
N SER A 47 7.64 -7.05 -2.85
CA SER A 47 8.99 -6.62 -3.23
C SER A 47 9.95 -7.79 -3.40
N TYR A 48 9.85 -8.84 -2.56
CA TYR A 48 10.69 -10.03 -2.67
C TYR A 48 10.31 -10.93 -3.85
N ILE A 49 9.03 -11.07 -4.15
CA ILE A 49 8.57 -11.79 -5.37
C ILE A 49 9.07 -11.05 -6.62
N GLY A 50 8.90 -9.73 -6.68
CA GLY A 50 9.41 -8.91 -7.78
C GLY A 50 10.93 -9.00 -7.93
N TYR A 51 11.66 -8.94 -6.81
CA TYR A 51 13.10 -9.17 -6.77
C TYR A 51 13.48 -10.52 -7.37
N THR A 52 12.82 -11.59 -6.92
CA THR A 52 13.10 -12.96 -7.39
C THR A 52 12.90 -13.08 -8.90
N LEU A 53 11.82 -12.51 -9.43
CA LEU A 53 11.56 -12.53 -10.86
C LEU A 53 12.62 -11.72 -11.64
N LEU A 54 13.02 -10.56 -11.14
CA LEU A 54 14.03 -9.73 -11.79
C LEU A 54 15.44 -10.33 -11.72
N VAL A 55 15.80 -11.03 -10.65
CA VAL A 55 17.12 -11.66 -10.51
C VAL A 55 17.22 -12.98 -11.27
N PHE A 56 16.21 -13.85 -11.11
CA PHE A 56 16.26 -15.22 -11.64
C PHE A 56 15.47 -15.39 -12.93
N GLY A 57 14.43 -14.60 -13.16
CA GLY A 57 13.57 -14.67 -14.34
C GLY A 57 14.02 -13.76 -15.50
N VAL A 58 15.04 -12.91 -15.28
CA VAL A 58 15.52 -11.93 -16.25
C VAL A 58 15.91 -12.55 -17.59
N SER A 59 16.65 -13.65 -17.56
CA SER A 59 17.09 -14.33 -18.79
C SER A 59 15.92 -14.84 -19.64
N LEU A 60 14.81 -15.23 -19.02
CA LEU A 60 13.65 -15.76 -19.72
C LEU A 60 12.68 -14.65 -20.17
N VAL A 61 12.42 -13.67 -19.31
CA VAL A 61 11.38 -12.65 -19.56
C VAL A 61 11.94 -11.47 -20.36
N THR A 62 13.15 -10.98 -20.03
CA THR A 62 13.74 -9.85 -20.76
C THR A 62 14.26 -10.24 -22.14
N ALA A 63 14.69 -11.50 -22.35
CA ALA A 63 15.07 -11.98 -23.66
C ALA A 63 13.91 -11.98 -24.66
N HIS A 64 12.67 -12.16 -24.18
CA HIS A 64 11.49 -12.20 -25.04
C HIS A 64 10.72 -10.87 -25.07
N PHE A 65 10.67 -10.12 -23.98
CA PHE A 65 9.83 -8.95 -23.81
C PHE A 65 10.59 -7.65 -23.52
N GLY A 66 11.92 -7.70 -23.48
CA GLY A 66 12.75 -6.55 -23.14
C GLY A 66 12.60 -6.07 -21.68
N LEU A 67 13.30 -4.96 -21.36
CA LEU A 67 13.32 -4.38 -20.01
C LEU A 67 11.90 -4.05 -19.49
N TRP A 68 11.09 -3.41 -20.30
CA TRP A 68 9.73 -2.97 -19.91
C TRP A 68 8.79 -4.14 -19.67
N GLY A 69 8.90 -5.19 -20.51
CA GLY A 69 8.16 -6.43 -20.30
C GLY A 69 8.56 -7.16 -19.02
N GLY A 70 9.86 -7.14 -18.68
CA GLY A 70 10.39 -7.68 -17.42
C GLY A 70 9.84 -6.96 -16.19
N LEU A 71 9.81 -5.62 -16.23
CA LEU A 71 9.25 -4.81 -15.15
C LEU A 71 7.73 -5.01 -14.99
N ALA A 72 7.01 -5.03 -16.11
CA ALA A 72 5.56 -5.29 -16.10
C ALA A 72 5.25 -6.69 -15.54
N ALA A 73 6.01 -7.71 -15.97
CA ALA A 73 5.87 -9.07 -15.46
C ALA A 73 6.16 -9.15 -13.96
N ALA A 74 7.19 -8.45 -13.45
CA ALA A 74 7.51 -8.41 -12.03
C ALA A 74 6.35 -7.82 -11.21
N LEU A 75 5.73 -6.76 -11.68
CA LEU A 75 4.57 -6.14 -11.04
C LEU A 75 3.36 -7.06 -11.04
N VAL A 76 3.04 -7.69 -12.19
CA VAL A 76 1.87 -8.57 -12.32
C VAL A 76 2.04 -9.85 -11.51
N VAL A 77 3.21 -10.49 -11.57
CA VAL A 77 3.49 -11.73 -10.83
C VAL A 77 3.53 -11.46 -9.33
N ALA A 78 4.13 -10.34 -8.89
CA ALA A 78 4.11 -9.96 -7.48
C ALA A 78 2.67 -9.70 -7.01
N ALA A 79 1.88 -8.95 -7.77
CA ALA A 79 0.48 -8.68 -7.44
C ALA A 79 -0.36 -9.97 -7.34
N ALA A 80 -0.24 -10.87 -8.33
CA ALA A 80 -0.95 -12.15 -8.35
C ALA A 80 -0.51 -13.08 -7.21
N GLY A 81 0.80 -13.22 -6.98
CA GLY A 81 1.35 -14.05 -5.92
C GLY A 81 0.91 -13.59 -4.53
N VAL A 82 1.01 -12.28 -4.28
CA VAL A 82 0.58 -11.72 -2.99
C VAL A 82 -0.94 -11.72 -2.83
N ALA A 83 -1.70 -11.55 -3.91
CA ALA A 83 -3.15 -11.71 -3.86
C ALA A 83 -3.55 -13.13 -3.40
N LEU A 84 -2.87 -14.17 -3.92
CA LEU A 84 -3.08 -15.55 -3.48
C LEU A 84 -2.76 -15.72 -1.99
N VAL A 85 -1.63 -15.17 -1.53
CA VAL A 85 -1.28 -15.20 -0.10
C VAL A 85 -2.30 -14.43 0.73
N GLY A 86 -2.79 -13.29 0.25
CA GLY A 86 -3.86 -12.51 0.89
C GLY A 86 -5.14 -13.32 1.09
N ILE A 87 -5.55 -14.10 0.08
CA ILE A 87 -6.70 -15.03 0.17
C ILE A 87 -6.44 -16.13 1.21
N VAL A 88 -5.23 -16.70 1.26
CA VAL A 88 -4.87 -17.71 2.26
C VAL A 88 -4.94 -17.12 3.66
N VAL A 89 -4.36 -15.94 3.87
CA VAL A 89 -4.39 -15.24 5.16
C VAL A 89 -5.83 -14.91 5.56
N GLU A 90 -6.67 -14.47 4.63
CA GLU A 90 -8.11 -14.26 4.93
C GLU A 90 -8.77 -15.55 5.43
N ARG A 91 -8.58 -16.67 4.72
CA ARG A 91 -9.23 -17.93 5.05
C ARG A 91 -8.74 -18.56 6.34
N VAL A 92 -7.45 -18.43 6.64
CA VAL A 92 -6.81 -19.11 7.78
C VAL A 92 -6.78 -18.24 9.02
N ALA A 93 -6.42 -16.95 8.87
CA ALA A 93 -6.18 -16.07 10.00
C ALA A 93 -7.36 -15.16 10.35
N TYR A 94 -8.19 -14.79 9.37
CA TYR A 94 -9.28 -13.83 9.63
C TYR A 94 -10.66 -14.48 9.69
N ARG A 95 -10.99 -15.31 8.69
CA ARG A 95 -12.33 -15.88 8.55
C ARG A 95 -12.81 -16.67 9.77
N PRO A 96 -11.98 -17.53 10.41
CA PRO A 96 -12.40 -18.28 11.61
C PRO A 96 -12.64 -17.37 12.80
N ILE A 97 -12.03 -16.17 12.82
CA ILE A 97 -12.00 -15.28 13.99
C ILE A 97 -13.03 -14.15 13.88
N TYR A 98 -13.64 -13.90 12.73
CA TYR A 98 -14.68 -12.88 12.59
C TYR A 98 -15.82 -12.98 13.65
N PRO A 99 -16.29 -14.18 14.03
CA PRO A 99 -17.34 -14.28 15.07
C PRO A 99 -16.85 -13.95 16.48
N ALA A 100 -15.55 -14.04 16.72
CA ALA A 100 -14.97 -13.87 18.07
C ALA A 100 -14.78 -12.40 18.48
N GLY A 101 -15.04 -11.44 17.55
CA GLY A 101 -14.97 -10.02 17.84
C GLY A 101 -13.68 -9.32 17.40
N ARG A 102 -13.56 -8.04 17.76
CA ARG A 102 -12.47 -7.18 17.24
C ARG A 102 -11.09 -7.51 17.79
N LEU A 103 -10.99 -7.76 19.12
CA LEU A 103 -9.69 -7.98 19.76
C LEU A 103 -9.00 -9.27 19.27
N PRO A 104 -9.68 -10.45 19.22
CA PRO A 104 -9.11 -11.65 18.62
C PRO A 104 -8.65 -11.46 17.17
N ALA A 105 -9.40 -10.70 16.36
CA ALA A 105 -9.02 -10.43 14.96
C ALA A 105 -7.74 -9.58 14.85
N VAL A 106 -7.53 -8.61 15.76
CA VAL A 106 -6.29 -7.82 15.82
C VAL A 106 -5.11 -8.71 16.19
N VAL A 107 -5.26 -9.59 17.20
CA VAL A 107 -4.19 -10.54 17.61
C VAL A 107 -3.86 -11.49 16.46
N SER A 108 -4.87 -12.02 15.76
CA SER A 108 -4.66 -12.88 14.59
C SER A 108 -3.94 -12.15 13.45
N ALA A 109 -4.27 -10.87 13.22
CA ALA A 109 -3.59 -10.04 12.24
C ALA A 109 -2.10 -9.86 12.56
N LEU A 110 -1.77 -9.60 13.83
CA LEU A 110 -0.39 -9.52 14.29
C LEU A 110 0.33 -10.86 14.14
N GLY A 111 -0.33 -11.98 14.50
CA GLY A 111 0.21 -13.32 14.27
C GLY A 111 0.50 -13.60 12.79
N ALA A 112 -0.42 -13.25 11.90
CA ALA A 112 -0.23 -13.39 10.45
C ALA A 112 0.94 -12.51 9.95
N SER A 113 1.08 -11.28 10.47
CA SER A 113 2.21 -10.39 10.18
C SER A 113 3.55 -11.05 10.55
N ILE A 114 3.67 -11.57 11.78
CA ILE A 114 4.88 -12.24 12.26
C ILE A 114 5.20 -13.48 11.40
N VAL A 115 4.20 -14.27 11.05
CA VAL A 115 4.37 -15.45 10.18
C VAL A 115 4.89 -15.04 8.80
N LEU A 116 4.29 -14.04 8.16
CA LEU A 116 4.72 -13.55 6.85
C LEU A 116 6.14 -13.00 6.89
N GLN A 117 6.46 -12.17 7.88
CA GLN A 117 7.79 -11.59 8.05
C GLN A 117 8.87 -12.67 8.22
N ASN A 118 8.61 -13.66 9.09
CA ASN A 118 9.56 -14.76 9.30
C ASN A 118 9.62 -15.71 8.10
N ALA A 119 8.53 -15.94 7.39
CA ALA A 119 8.54 -16.72 6.15
C ALA A 119 9.43 -16.05 5.09
N ILE A 120 9.32 -14.73 4.91
CA ILE A 120 10.20 -13.97 4.02
C ILE A 120 11.67 -14.12 4.46
N MET A 121 11.95 -13.97 5.75
CA MET A 121 13.30 -14.13 6.29
C MET A 121 13.87 -15.53 6.07
N VAL A 122 13.07 -16.58 6.22
CA VAL A 122 13.51 -17.97 6.03
C VAL A 122 13.76 -18.28 4.56
N ILE A 123 12.91 -17.77 3.65
CA ILE A 123 13.00 -18.07 2.19
C ILE A 123 14.17 -17.30 1.55
N TRP A 124 14.32 -16.01 1.84
CA TRP A 124 15.30 -15.12 1.18
C TRP A 124 16.49 -14.74 2.05
N GLY A 125 16.48 -15.11 3.30
CA GLY A 125 17.53 -14.80 4.28
C GLY A 125 17.32 -13.45 5.00
N PRO A 126 18.06 -13.23 6.11
CA PRO A 126 17.92 -12.02 6.94
C PRO A 126 18.67 -10.80 6.40
N ARG A 127 19.50 -10.96 5.36
CA ARG A 127 20.30 -9.87 4.79
C ARG A 127 19.48 -9.00 3.84
N TYR A 128 19.90 -7.76 3.71
CA TYR A 128 19.36 -6.88 2.68
C TYR A 128 19.60 -7.48 1.29
N GLN A 129 18.59 -7.41 0.44
CA GLN A 129 18.65 -7.82 -0.96
C GLN A 129 18.71 -6.57 -1.84
N ALA A 130 19.65 -6.56 -2.81
CA ALA A 130 19.82 -5.45 -3.73
C ALA A 130 19.11 -5.72 -5.06
N TYR A 131 18.24 -4.82 -5.46
CA TYR A 131 17.61 -4.88 -6.79
C TYR A 131 18.66 -4.67 -7.89
N PRO A 132 18.61 -5.44 -8.99
CA PRO A 132 19.60 -5.35 -10.06
C PRO A 132 19.58 -3.97 -10.74
N ALA A 133 20.64 -3.20 -10.57
CA ALA A 133 20.70 -1.83 -11.11
C ALA A 133 20.61 -1.79 -12.65
N ALA A 134 21.06 -2.83 -13.34
CA ALA A 134 21.00 -2.95 -14.80
C ALA A 134 19.57 -3.04 -15.35
N LEU A 135 18.62 -3.45 -14.53
CA LEU A 135 17.20 -3.64 -14.89
C LEU A 135 16.31 -2.46 -14.46
N ILE A 136 16.90 -1.41 -13.93
CA ILE A 136 16.16 -0.22 -13.51
C ILE A 136 16.47 0.90 -14.52
N PRO A 137 15.43 1.55 -15.09
CA PRO A 137 15.64 2.67 -16.00
C PRO A 137 16.43 3.78 -15.33
N ASN A 138 17.64 4.08 -15.85
CA ASN A 138 18.55 5.10 -15.30
C ASN A 138 18.50 6.42 -16.07
N ALA A 139 17.58 6.58 -17.03
CA ALA A 139 17.45 7.83 -17.77
C ALA A 139 17.01 8.97 -16.85
N HIS A 140 17.71 10.10 -16.96
CA HIS A 140 17.41 11.32 -16.22
C HIS A 140 16.89 12.37 -17.22
N LEU A 141 15.78 13.00 -16.87
CA LEU A 141 15.25 14.17 -17.55
C LEU A 141 15.70 15.39 -16.76
N GLN A 142 16.44 16.27 -17.43
CA GLN A 142 16.86 17.54 -16.87
C GLN A 142 16.02 18.67 -17.47
N ILE A 143 15.21 19.30 -16.64
CA ILE A 143 14.39 20.46 -17.03
C ILE A 143 14.90 21.67 -16.25
N GLY A 144 15.78 22.45 -16.87
CA GLY A 144 16.50 23.53 -16.16
C GLY A 144 17.38 22.98 -15.04
N ASN A 145 17.09 23.38 -13.81
CA ASN A 145 17.83 22.94 -12.60
C ASN A 145 17.13 21.78 -11.87
N ILE A 146 16.16 21.10 -12.49
CA ILE A 146 15.39 20.03 -11.88
C ILE A 146 15.82 18.71 -12.49
N HIS A 147 16.19 17.74 -11.65
CA HIS A 147 16.56 16.38 -12.06
C HIS A 147 15.43 15.41 -11.70
N ILE A 148 14.79 14.83 -12.73
CA ILE A 148 13.73 13.84 -12.56
C ILE A 148 14.18 12.54 -13.21
N THR A 149 14.10 11.44 -12.48
CA THR A 149 14.40 10.11 -13.06
C THR A 149 13.18 9.58 -13.82
N LEU A 150 13.43 8.89 -14.92
CA LEU A 150 12.36 8.20 -15.67
C LEU A 150 11.59 7.22 -14.76
N LEU A 151 12.29 6.60 -13.81
CA LEU A 151 11.68 5.73 -12.79
C LEU A 151 10.65 6.46 -11.92
N GLN A 152 10.93 7.70 -11.49
CA GLN A 152 9.97 8.50 -10.71
C GLN A 152 8.70 8.80 -11.50
N ILE A 153 8.85 9.16 -12.77
CA ILE A 153 7.71 9.40 -13.67
C ILE A 153 6.88 8.13 -13.82
N LEU A 154 7.53 7.00 -14.05
CA LEU A 154 6.86 5.70 -14.18
C LEU A 154 6.10 5.34 -12.89
N ILE A 155 6.73 5.49 -11.73
CA ILE A 155 6.12 5.24 -10.43
C ILE A 155 4.88 6.13 -10.23
N LEU A 156 5.00 7.42 -10.47
CA LEU A 156 3.89 8.35 -10.33
C LEU A 156 2.73 8.01 -11.27
N VAL A 157 3.02 7.85 -12.56
CA VAL A 157 1.99 7.51 -13.55
C VAL A 157 1.29 6.20 -13.20
N LEU A 158 2.06 5.15 -12.90
CA LEU A 158 1.51 3.84 -12.56
C LEU A 158 0.68 3.90 -11.27
N SER A 159 1.16 4.61 -10.24
CA SER A 159 0.43 4.77 -8.98
C SER A 159 -0.90 5.51 -9.19
N PHE A 160 -0.90 6.62 -9.94
CA PHE A 160 -2.14 7.35 -10.24
C PHE A 160 -3.11 6.53 -11.10
N VAL A 161 -2.60 5.74 -12.06
CA VAL A 161 -3.42 4.82 -12.86
C VAL A 161 -4.05 3.74 -11.95
N LEU A 162 -3.27 3.10 -11.08
CA LEU A 162 -3.78 2.09 -10.15
C LEU A 162 -4.82 2.67 -9.18
N MET A 163 -4.54 3.85 -8.62
CA MET A 163 -5.48 4.57 -7.77
C MET A 163 -6.78 4.90 -8.53
N GLY A 164 -6.67 5.38 -9.77
CA GLY A 164 -7.81 5.70 -10.63
C GLY A 164 -8.63 4.47 -11.00
N ILE A 165 -7.98 3.35 -11.32
CA ILE A 165 -8.66 2.06 -11.57
C ILE A 165 -9.43 1.62 -10.33
N LEU A 166 -8.78 1.57 -9.17
CA LEU A 166 -9.45 1.17 -7.94
C LEU A 166 -10.62 2.10 -7.58
N TYR A 167 -10.42 3.41 -7.68
CA TYR A 167 -11.46 4.39 -7.47
C TYR A 167 -12.67 4.14 -8.39
N THR A 168 -12.42 3.90 -9.67
CA THR A 168 -13.46 3.63 -10.67
C THR A 168 -14.18 2.32 -10.35
N VAL A 169 -13.45 1.26 -10.00
CA VAL A 169 -14.03 -0.04 -9.60
C VAL A 169 -14.96 0.14 -8.38
N ILE A 170 -14.50 0.87 -7.36
CA ILE A 170 -15.30 1.04 -6.14
C ILE A 170 -16.45 2.04 -6.32
N GLN A 171 -16.28 3.10 -7.12
CA GLN A 171 -17.31 4.15 -7.24
C GLN A 171 -18.31 3.90 -8.37
N ARG A 172 -17.90 3.23 -9.45
CA ARG A 172 -18.67 3.14 -10.70
C ARG A 172 -19.22 1.75 -11.02
N THR A 173 -18.81 0.68 -10.29
CA THR A 173 -19.26 -0.68 -10.60
C THR A 173 -20.30 -1.17 -9.59
N THR A 174 -21.09 -2.19 -9.99
CA THR A 174 -22.04 -2.90 -9.11
C THR A 174 -21.33 -3.58 -7.94
N PHE A 175 -20.12 -4.09 -8.18
CA PHE A 175 -19.27 -4.63 -7.12
C PHE A 175 -18.92 -3.56 -6.08
N GLY A 176 -18.50 -2.39 -6.53
CA GLY A 176 -18.21 -1.26 -5.64
C GLY A 176 -19.46 -0.79 -4.85
N ALA A 177 -20.64 -0.81 -5.47
CA ALA A 177 -21.89 -0.55 -4.76
C ALA A 177 -22.12 -1.56 -3.64
N ALA A 178 -21.88 -2.86 -3.90
CA ALA A 178 -21.99 -3.92 -2.88
C ALA A 178 -20.96 -3.74 -1.75
N VAL A 179 -19.72 -3.32 -2.07
CA VAL A 179 -18.69 -2.98 -1.05
C VAL A 179 -19.15 -1.84 -0.17
N ARG A 180 -19.65 -0.74 -0.75
CA ARG A 180 -20.11 0.43 0.00
C ARG A 180 -21.35 0.11 0.85
N ALA A 181 -22.30 -0.64 0.32
CA ALA A 181 -23.48 -1.10 1.08
C ALA A 181 -23.06 -1.96 2.29
N SER A 182 -22.14 -2.91 2.09
CA SER A 182 -21.61 -3.75 3.18
C SER A 182 -20.80 -2.97 4.22
N ALA A 183 -20.18 -1.86 3.82
CA ALA A 183 -19.45 -0.97 4.73
C ALA A 183 -20.37 -0.14 5.64
N LEU A 184 -21.59 0.17 5.17
CA LEU A 184 -22.61 0.89 5.93
C LEU A 184 -23.31 -0.03 6.93
N ASP A 185 -23.88 -1.13 6.45
CA ASP A 185 -24.59 -2.12 7.27
C ASP A 185 -24.48 -3.51 6.62
N ARG A 186 -23.75 -4.40 7.31
CA ARG A 186 -23.52 -5.77 6.85
C ARG A 186 -24.81 -6.59 6.81
N ASP A 187 -25.66 -6.47 7.84
CA ASP A 187 -26.83 -7.31 8.01
C ASP A 187 -27.89 -6.92 6.97
N THR A 188 -28.15 -5.64 6.83
CA THR A 188 -29.06 -5.12 5.79
C THR A 188 -28.54 -5.45 4.37
N ALA A 189 -27.24 -5.33 4.10
CA ALA A 189 -26.66 -5.70 2.81
C ALA A 189 -26.87 -7.20 2.50
N SER A 190 -26.72 -8.07 3.51
CA SER A 190 -26.96 -9.51 3.37
C SER A 190 -28.44 -9.83 3.04
N LEU A 191 -29.39 -9.11 3.64
CA LEU A 191 -30.83 -9.25 3.33
C LEU A 191 -31.13 -8.85 1.89
N MET A 192 -30.39 -7.92 1.32
CA MET A 192 -30.47 -7.52 -0.10
C MET A 192 -29.75 -8.49 -1.06
N GLY A 193 -29.30 -9.64 -0.56
CA GLY A 193 -28.63 -10.69 -1.38
C GLY A 193 -27.13 -10.48 -1.62
N ILE A 194 -26.49 -9.53 -0.94
CA ILE A 194 -25.03 -9.31 -1.07
C ILE A 194 -24.29 -10.38 -0.27
N ASN A 195 -23.47 -11.17 -0.99
CA ASN A 195 -22.64 -12.17 -0.35
C ASN A 195 -21.38 -11.55 0.27
N PHE A 196 -21.41 -11.35 1.58
CA PHE A 196 -20.33 -10.72 2.34
C PHE A 196 -18.99 -11.44 2.20
N ASN A 197 -18.97 -12.78 2.12
CA ASN A 197 -17.73 -13.54 1.93
C ASN A 197 -17.07 -13.24 0.58
N ARG A 198 -17.85 -12.97 -0.47
CA ARG A 198 -17.31 -12.55 -1.77
C ARG A 198 -16.68 -11.15 -1.67
N ILE A 199 -17.30 -10.24 -0.95
CA ILE A 199 -16.76 -8.89 -0.72
C ILE A 199 -15.39 -8.98 -0.03
N ILE A 200 -15.28 -9.75 1.05
CA ILE A 200 -14.02 -9.92 1.77
C ILE A 200 -12.96 -10.57 0.89
N PHE A 201 -13.31 -11.63 0.16
CA PHE A 201 -12.40 -12.27 -0.79
C PHE A 201 -11.78 -11.26 -1.76
N PHE A 202 -12.57 -10.39 -2.36
CA PHE A 202 -12.06 -9.35 -3.27
C PHE A 202 -11.19 -8.31 -2.58
N ILE A 203 -11.56 -7.91 -1.36
CA ILE A 203 -10.77 -6.94 -0.59
C ILE A 203 -9.39 -7.52 -0.24
N PHE A 204 -9.34 -8.79 0.18
CA PHE A 204 -8.09 -9.49 0.46
C PHE A 204 -7.33 -9.97 -0.80
N THR A 205 -7.92 -9.80 -1.97
CA THR A 205 -7.24 -9.97 -3.27
C THR A 205 -6.65 -8.63 -3.74
N LEU A 206 -7.47 -7.58 -3.83
CA LEU A 206 -7.07 -6.28 -4.40
C LEU A 206 -6.14 -5.48 -3.48
N GLY A 207 -6.42 -5.45 -2.17
CA GLY A 207 -5.59 -4.72 -1.22
C GLY A 207 -4.14 -5.22 -1.20
N PRO A 208 -3.90 -6.51 -0.94
CA PRO A 208 -2.57 -7.10 -1.00
C PRO A 208 -1.89 -6.95 -2.36
N ALA A 209 -2.62 -7.06 -3.48
CA ALA A 209 -2.08 -6.87 -4.81
C ALA A 209 -1.52 -5.44 -5.01
N LEU A 210 -2.26 -4.41 -4.59
CA LEU A 210 -1.80 -3.01 -4.64
C LEU A 210 -0.58 -2.79 -3.74
N GLY A 211 -0.61 -3.36 -2.52
CA GLY A 211 0.54 -3.34 -1.62
C GLY A 211 1.78 -3.97 -2.25
N ALA A 212 1.63 -5.12 -2.92
CA ALA A 212 2.71 -5.81 -3.61
C ALA A 212 3.32 -4.97 -4.74
N MET A 213 2.49 -4.34 -5.55
CA MET A 213 2.96 -3.44 -6.62
C MET A 213 3.73 -2.25 -6.05
N ALA A 214 3.25 -1.64 -4.96
CA ALA A 214 3.98 -0.61 -4.25
C ALA A 214 5.32 -1.13 -3.71
N GLY A 215 5.37 -2.37 -3.21
CA GLY A 215 6.60 -3.02 -2.74
C GLY A 215 7.66 -3.19 -3.84
N VAL A 216 7.25 -3.64 -5.03
CA VAL A 216 8.15 -3.73 -6.19
C VAL A 216 8.69 -2.35 -6.58
N MET A 217 7.81 -1.32 -6.63
CA MET A 217 8.22 0.04 -6.95
C MET A 217 9.21 0.61 -5.93
N VAL A 218 8.99 0.37 -4.64
CA VAL A 218 9.93 0.79 -3.57
C VAL A 218 11.26 0.06 -3.70
N GLY A 219 11.26 -1.25 -4.00
CA GLY A 219 12.47 -2.01 -4.27
C GLY A 219 13.27 -1.45 -5.44
N MET A 220 12.61 -1.06 -6.52
CA MET A 220 13.25 -0.40 -7.67
C MET A 220 13.78 1.00 -7.31
N TYR A 221 13.03 1.77 -6.54
CA TYR A 221 13.37 3.16 -6.20
C TYR A 221 14.57 3.24 -5.25
N TYR A 222 14.55 2.47 -4.15
CA TYR A 222 15.63 2.44 -3.16
C TYR A 222 16.74 1.46 -3.50
N ARG A 223 16.54 0.59 -4.50
CA ARG A 223 17.47 -0.46 -4.92
C ARG A 223 17.87 -1.46 -3.83
N GLN A 224 17.13 -1.46 -2.74
CA GLN A 224 17.39 -2.30 -1.57
C GLN A 224 16.09 -2.63 -0.87
N ILE A 225 15.97 -3.89 -0.43
CA ILE A 225 14.82 -4.38 0.33
C ILE A 225 15.28 -5.15 1.56
N SER A 226 14.45 -5.16 2.60
CA SER A 226 14.64 -5.95 3.80
C SER A 226 13.35 -6.60 4.24
N PHE A 227 13.43 -7.74 4.94
CA PHE A 227 12.26 -8.48 5.39
C PHE A 227 11.43 -7.73 6.45
N VAL A 228 12.02 -6.74 7.13
CA VAL A 228 11.35 -5.91 8.16
C VAL A 228 10.77 -4.59 7.63
N MET A 229 10.97 -4.26 6.33
CA MET A 229 10.57 -2.95 5.82
C MET A 229 9.06 -2.73 5.85
N GLY A 230 8.26 -3.79 5.79
CA GLY A 230 6.81 -3.74 5.81
C GLY A 230 6.24 -3.11 7.07
N TRP A 231 6.90 -3.29 8.20
CA TRP A 231 6.50 -2.65 9.45
C TRP A 231 6.53 -1.12 9.34
N ASN A 232 7.65 -0.55 8.89
CA ASN A 232 7.81 0.89 8.77
C ASN A 232 6.88 1.51 7.71
N TYR A 233 6.83 0.91 6.51
CA TYR A 233 5.93 1.38 5.45
C TYR A 233 4.47 1.17 5.81
N GLY A 234 4.13 0.07 6.47
CA GLY A 234 2.80 -0.22 6.97
C GLY A 234 2.31 0.82 7.98
N LEU A 235 3.13 1.16 8.98
CA LEU A 235 2.79 2.20 9.97
C LEU A 235 2.61 3.57 9.33
N LYS A 236 3.45 3.96 8.38
CA LYS A 236 3.31 5.23 7.65
C LYS A 236 2.07 5.26 6.78
N ALA A 237 1.77 4.18 6.06
CA ALA A 237 0.56 4.07 5.28
C ALA A 237 -0.71 4.02 6.14
N PHE A 238 -0.64 3.42 7.32
CA PHE A 238 -1.71 3.49 8.32
C PHE A 238 -1.92 4.94 8.80
N THR A 239 -0.84 5.65 9.09
CA THR A 239 -0.87 7.10 9.39
C THR A 239 -1.52 7.88 8.26
N ALA A 240 -1.16 7.60 7.02
CA ALA A 240 -1.76 8.19 5.82
C ALA A 240 -3.27 7.91 5.73
N THR A 241 -3.69 6.69 6.05
CA THR A 241 -5.09 6.29 6.08
C THR A 241 -5.88 7.06 7.13
N ILE A 242 -5.31 7.26 8.32
CA ILE A 242 -5.92 8.06 9.39
C ILE A 242 -5.99 9.54 8.98
N LEU A 243 -4.89 10.08 8.46
CA LEU A 243 -4.83 11.46 7.98
C LEU A 243 -5.92 11.72 6.92
N GLY A 244 -6.08 10.79 5.99
CA GLY A 244 -7.09 10.87 4.94
C GLY A 244 -8.52 10.67 5.42
N GLY A 245 -8.72 9.91 6.47
CA GLY A 245 -10.02 9.44 6.98
C GLY A 245 -10.21 7.95 6.72
N ILE A 246 -10.16 7.15 7.78
CA ILE A 246 -10.19 5.68 7.69
C ILE A 246 -11.50 5.20 7.04
N GLY A 247 -11.37 4.37 6.01
CA GLY A 247 -12.51 3.82 5.26
C GLY A 247 -12.94 4.68 4.07
N ASN A 248 -12.43 5.90 3.93
CA ASN A 248 -12.63 6.76 2.77
C ASN A 248 -11.47 6.56 1.78
N LEU A 249 -11.74 5.94 0.61
CA LEU A 249 -10.69 5.63 -0.37
C LEU A 249 -10.04 6.88 -0.97
N PRO A 250 -10.79 7.89 -1.47
CA PRO A 250 -10.18 9.15 -1.88
C PRO A 250 -9.36 9.80 -0.77
N GLY A 251 -9.88 9.78 0.47
CA GLY A 251 -9.15 10.29 1.63
C GLY A 251 -7.81 9.58 1.83
N ALA A 252 -7.78 8.26 1.80
CA ALA A 252 -6.56 7.48 1.93
C ALA A 252 -5.52 7.80 0.84
N MET A 253 -5.97 7.99 -0.42
CA MET A 253 -5.10 8.40 -1.53
C MET A 253 -4.44 9.76 -1.25
N PHE A 254 -5.25 10.77 -0.95
CA PHE A 254 -4.73 12.12 -0.66
C PHE A 254 -3.91 12.14 0.63
N GLY A 255 -4.33 11.40 1.65
CA GLY A 255 -3.57 11.26 2.90
C GLY A 255 -2.17 10.71 2.68
N GLY A 256 -2.02 9.70 1.80
CA GLY A 256 -0.73 9.15 1.40
C GLY A 256 0.16 10.16 0.69
N LEU A 257 -0.40 10.86 -0.30
CA LEU A 257 0.32 11.89 -1.06
C LEU A 257 0.77 13.05 -0.17
N ILE A 258 -0.13 13.56 0.68
CA ILE A 258 0.17 14.64 1.62
C ILE A 258 1.26 14.21 2.61
N LEU A 259 1.14 13.00 3.18
CA LEU A 259 2.13 12.50 4.14
C LEU A 259 3.51 12.37 3.52
N GLY A 260 3.62 11.85 2.29
CA GLY A 260 4.89 11.73 1.58
C GLY A 260 5.53 13.09 1.30
N VAL A 261 4.73 14.09 0.90
CA VAL A 261 5.22 15.45 0.69
C VAL A 261 5.70 16.06 2.01
N LEU A 262 4.94 15.94 3.09
CA LEU A 262 5.31 16.47 4.41
C LEU A 262 6.57 15.78 4.96
N GLU A 263 6.70 14.45 4.80
CA GLU A 263 7.91 13.71 5.18
C GLU A 263 9.13 14.22 4.43
N MET A 264 9.04 14.42 3.12
CA MET A 264 10.17 14.88 2.31
C MET A 264 10.55 16.32 2.60
N PHE A 265 9.59 17.20 2.80
CA PHE A 265 9.90 18.57 3.23
C PHE A 265 10.50 18.62 4.63
N GLY A 266 9.97 17.83 5.58
CA GLY A 266 10.57 17.71 6.91
C GLY A 266 12.01 17.19 6.85
N ALA A 267 12.28 16.18 6.04
CA ALA A 267 13.62 15.63 5.86
C ALA A 267 14.59 16.62 5.19
N ALA A 268 14.13 17.39 4.21
CA ALA A 268 14.97 18.30 3.44
C ALA A 268 15.25 19.62 4.15
N TYR A 269 14.26 20.20 4.85
CA TYR A 269 14.35 21.54 5.42
C TYR A 269 14.62 21.57 6.92
N ILE A 270 14.35 20.46 7.64
CA ILE A 270 14.57 20.39 9.08
C ILE A 270 15.66 19.36 9.40
N SER A 271 15.39 18.06 9.20
CA SER A 271 16.38 17.01 9.42
C SER A 271 15.92 15.67 8.88
N ALA A 272 16.78 15.01 8.10
CA ALA A 272 16.51 13.66 7.59
C ALA A 272 16.44 12.61 8.72
N ALA A 273 17.17 12.81 9.82
CA ALA A 273 17.14 11.90 10.98
C ALA A 273 15.79 11.91 11.70
N TRP A 274 15.02 13.00 11.60
CA TRP A 274 13.74 13.18 12.29
C TRP A 274 12.52 12.92 11.40
N LYS A 275 12.73 12.43 10.17
CA LYS A 275 11.65 12.22 9.20
C LYS A 275 10.49 11.37 9.74
N ASP A 276 10.80 10.30 10.48
CA ASP A 276 9.79 9.41 11.05
C ASP A 276 9.06 10.08 12.23
N VAL A 277 9.75 10.91 13.00
CA VAL A 277 9.14 11.71 14.07
C VAL A 277 8.12 12.68 13.51
N PHE A 278 8.40 13.34 12.37
CA PHE A 278 7.43 14.23 11.74
C PHE A 278 6.16 13.48 11.30
N VAL A 279 6.31 12.30 10.72
CA VAL A 279 5.17 11.48 10.29
C VAL A 279 4.26 11.13 11.47
N PHE A 280 4.83 10.66 12.59
CA PHE A 280 4.04 10.29 13.76
C PHE A 280 3.54 11.51 14.56
N LEU A 281 4.26 12.62 14.55
CA LEU A 281 3.77 13.89 15.10
C LEU A 281 2.52 14.35 14.36
N ILE A 282 2.52 14.29 13.02
CA ILE A 282 1.35 14.61 12.19
C ILE A 282 0.17 13.70 12.55
N LEU A 283 0.42 12.39 12.74
CA LEU A 283 -0.62 11.46 13.20
C LEU A 283 -1.25 11.92 14.51
N ILE A 284 -0.42 12.23 15.51
CA ILE A 284 -0.89 12.66 16.83
C ILE A 284 -1.71 13.97 16.71
N LEU A 285 -1.20 14.95 15.96
CA LEU A 285 -1.90 16.21 15.74
C LEU A 285 -3.25 16.02 15.05
N VAL A 286 -3.30 15.15 14.02
CA VAL A 286 -4.57 14.84 13.34
C VAL A 286 -5.56 14.16 14.28
N LEU A 287 -5.12 13.19 15.09
CA LEU A 287 -6.00 12.53 16.06
C LEU A 287 -6.54 13.48 17.14
N ILE A 288 -5.76 14.47 17.53
CA ILE A 288 -6.19 15.49 18.53
C ILE A 288 -7.19 16.47 17.91
N PHE A 289 -6.87 17.04 16.73
CA PHE A 289 -7.63 18.14 16.15
C PHE A 289 -8.74 17.69 15.19
N ARG A 290 -8.55 16.57 14.48
CA ARG A 290 -9.50 16.00 13.51
C ARG A 290 -9.50 14.47 13.56
N PRO A 291 -10.09 13.85 14.58
CA PRO A 291 -10.07 12.38 14.75
C PRO A 291 -10.73 11.61 13.61
N THR A 292 -11.60 12.26 12.81
CA THR A 292 -12.19 11.66 11.61
C THR A 292 -11.27 11.72 10.38
N GLY A 293 -10.13 12.40 10.46
CA GLY A 293 -9.25 12.69 9.32
C GLY A 293 -9.72 13.88 8.49
N LEU A 294 -8.99 14.16 7.40
CA LEU A 294 -9.28 15.33 6.53
C LEU A 294 -10.58 15.14 5.72
N PHE A 295 -10.88 13.92 5.29
CA PHE A 295 -12.01 13.55 4.43
C PHE A 295 -12.98 12.55 5.09
N GLY A 296 -12.84 12.34 6.40
CA GLY A 296 -13.73 11.43 7.14
C GLY A 296 -15.14 12.01 7.29
N GLU A 297 -16.13 11.15 7.17
CA GLU A 297 -17.53 11.51 7.42
C GLU A 297 -17.77 11.70 8.91
N LYS A 298 -18.48 12.74 9.28
CA LYS A 298 -19.01 12.88 10.64
C LYS A 298 -20.11 11.83 10.82
N VAL A 299 -19.83 10.82 11.62
CA VAL A 299 -20.88 9.89 12.04
C VAL A 299 -21.89 10.70 12.85
N ALA A 300 -23.10 10.86 12.31
CA ALA A 300 -24.19 11.44 13.09
C ALA A 300 -24.44 10.49 14.27
N GLU A 301 -24.25 10.97 15.50
CA GLU A 301 -24.68 10.24 16.68
C GLU A 301 -26.19 10.03 16.55
N LYS A 302 -26.61 8.77 16.44
CA LYS A 302 -28.01 8.41 16.60
C LYS A 302 -28.33 8.68 18.07
N VAL A 303 -29.08 9.73 18.31
CA VAL A 303 -29.72 10.04 19.59
C VAL A 303 -30.77 8.99 19.87
#